data_9122f7f97f4d44b6354a3ba51d0f1b9a
#
_entry.id   9122f7f97f4d44b6354a3ba51d0f1b9a
#
_cell.length_a   1.000
_cell.length_b   1.000
_cell.length_c   1.000
_cell.angle_alpha   90.00
_cell.angle_beta   90.00
_cell.angle_gamma   90.00
#
_symmetry.space_group_name_H-M   'P 1'
#
loop_
_entity.id
_entity.type
_entity.pdbx_description
1 polymer ?
#
loop_
_entity_poly.entity_id
_entity_poly.type
_entity_poly.pdbx_seq_one_letter_code
_entity_poly.pdbx_strand_id
1 'polypeptide(L)'
;MANNSLNSRRPLILAAALDLDGTVIGPDENISPAVHEAIVRLAERIHVFIATGREPADVLRYANELGLTTPQLCDGGANILDPVQGVSTWAAPLGPVNAEAVVTRLREMGSAFVATHASGTASTFDDVPDWDLIRVSALDLDEDTADALATEFRRNKNMYVIKAVLPYNGLWAVDFTLAGVDKASGIARVGQTLGV
;
A
#
# COMPACT_ATOMS: atom_id res chain seq x y z
N MET A 1 5.03 -28.02 48.17
CA MET A 1 5.77 -27.64 46.97
C MET A 1 4.75 -27.47 45.85
N ALA A 2 4.34 -26.25 45.59
CA ALA A 2 3.36 -25.95 44.53
C ALA A 2 4.09 -25.86 43.19
N ASN A 3 3.79 -26.77 42.29
CA ASN A 3 4.34 -26.85 40.97
C ASN A 3 3.62 -25.78 40.11
N ASN A 4 4.23 -24.59 40.00
CA ASN A 4 3.73 -23.48 39.20
C ASN A 4 4.15 -23.71 37.75
N SER A 5 3.46 -24.59 37.04
CA SER A 5 3.59 -24.75 35.60
C SER A 5 2.99 -23.50 34.93
N LEU A 6 3.85 -22.51 34.67
CA LEU A 6 3.57 -21.41 33.75
C LEU A 6 3.28 -22.02 32.37
N ASN A 7 2.01 -22.27 32.12
CA ASN A 7 1.51 -22.65 30.81
C ASN A 7 1.63 -21.42 29.92
N SER A 8 2.83 -21.17 29.37
CA SER A 8 3.06 -20.12 28.38
C SER A 8 2.33 -20.52 27.10
N ARG A 9 1.04 -20.16 27.03
CA ARG A 9 0.31 -20.22 25.75
C ARG A 9 1.06 -19.31 24.79
N ARG A 10 1.72 -19.90 23.80
CA ARG A 10 2.28 -19.15 22.69
C ARG A 10 1.13 -18.33 22.10
N PRO A 11 1.31 -17.03 21.82
CA PRO A 11 0.27 -16.24 21.19
C PRO A 11 -0.14 -16.93 19.88
N LEU A 12 -1.44 -17.13 19.71
CA LEU A 12 -1.96 -17.70 18.46
C LEU A 12 -1.86 -16.63 17.38
N ILE A 13 -1.08 -16.92 16.33
CA ILE A 13 -1.04 -16.06 15.15
C ILE A 13 -2.28 -16.36 14.31
N LEU A 14 -3.13 -15.36 14.10
CA LEU A 14 -4.39 -15.49 13.38
C LEU A 14 -4.34 -14.88 11.97
N ALA A 15 -3.43 -13.93 11.76
CA ALA A 15 -3.25 -13.28 10.46
C ALA A 15 -1.79 -12.97 10.18
N ALA A 16 -1.45 -12.87 8.89
CA ALA A 16 -0.15 -12.41 8.39
C ALA A 16 -0.36 -11.36 7.30
N ALA A 17 0.24 -10.19 7.50
CA ALA A 17 0.33 -9.14 6.48
C ALA A 17 1.68 -9.27 5.78
N LEU A 18 1.68 -9.38 4.46
CA LEU A 18 2.86 -9.59 3.63
C LEU A 18 3.15 -8.34 2.78
N ASP A 19 4.34 -7.79 2.89
CA ASP A 19 4.81 -6.79 1.93
C ASP A 19 5.15 -7.46 0.59
N LEU A 20 4.98 -6.74 -0.52
CA LEU A 20 5.31 -7.26 -1.85
C LEU A 20 6.78 -7.09 -2.18
N ASP A 21 7.22 -5.86 -2.33
CA ASP A 21 8.54 -5.52 -2.87
C ASP A 21 9.67 -5.98 -1.96
N GLY A 22 10.55 -6.84 -2.49
CA GLY A 22 11.67 -7.40 -1.73
C GLY A 22 11.27 -8.43 -0.67
N THR A 23 9.99 -8.83 -0.60
CA THR A 23 9.47 -9.83 0.35
C THR A 23 8.77 -10.97 -0.39
N VAL A 24 7.61 -10.72 -1.02
CA VAL A 24 6.87 -11.73 -1.80
C VAL A 24 7.40 -11.80 -3.22
N ILE A 25 7.75 -10.67 -3.81
CA ILE A 25 8.28 -10.57 -5.17
C ILE A 25 9.74 -10.11 -5.16
N GLY A 26 10.50 -10.63 -6.12
CA GLY A 26 11.87 -10.23 -6.40
C GLY A 26 11.96 -9.02 -7.33
N PRO A 27 13.19 -8.65 -7.74
CA PRO A 27 13.42 -7.54 -8.68
C PRO A 27 12.81 -7.76 -10.07
N ASP A 28 12.52 -9.00 -10.42
CA ASP A 28 11.87 -9.45 -11.65
C ASP A 28 10.34 -9.40 -11.57
N GLU A 29 9.80 -8.91 -10.44
CA GLU A 29 8.37 -8.84 -10.13
C GLU A 29 7.63 -10.18 -10.15
N ASN A 30 8.36 -11.29 -10.05
CA ASN A 30 7.79 -12.63 -9.99
C ASN A 30 7.78 -13.20 -8.58
N ILE A 31 6.77 -14.04 -8.30
CA ILE A 31 6.70 -14.84 -7.08
C ILE A 31 7.45 -16.14 -7.36
N SER A 32 8.49 -16.44 -6.59
CA SER A 32 9.18 -17.73 -6.74
C SER A 32 8.28 -18.90 -6.36
N PRO A 33 8.42 -20.10 -6.98
CA PRO A 33 7.59 -21.26 -6.65
C PRO A 33 7.60 -21.62 -5.15
N ALA A 34 8.73 -21.47 -4.49
CA ALA A 34 8.85 -21.76 -3.06
C ALA A 34 8.07 -20.77 -2.19
N VAL A 35 8.10 -19.46 -2.53
CA VAL A 35 7.33 -18.43 -1.84
C VAL A 35 5.84 -18.62 -2.09
N HIS A 36 5.44 -18.87 -3.34
CA HIS A 36 4.04 -19.16 -3.70
C HIS A 36 3.49 -20.33 -2.87
N GLU A 37 4.16 -21.49 -2.88
CA GLU A 37 3.74 -22.67 -2.13
C GLU A 37 3.65 -22.39 -0.62
N ALA A 38 4.61 -21.65 -0.06
CA ALA A 38 4.62 -21.31 1.36
C ALA A 38 3.42 -20.44 1.75
N ILE A 39 3.08 -19.43 0.92
CA ILE A 39 1.96 -18.52 1.16
C ILE A 39 0.62 -19.27 1.03
N VAL A 40 0.45 -20.08 -0.01
CA VAL A 40 -0.76 -20.90 -0.20
C VAL A 40 -0.99 -21.81 1.01
N ARG A 41 0.03 -22.54 1.46
CA ARG A 41 -0.07 -23.38 2.68
C ARG A 41 -0.34 -22.59 3.95
N LEU A 42 0.18 -21.36 4.05
CA LEU A 42 -0.10 -20.48 5.20
C LEU A 42 -1.57 -20.02 5.19
N ALA A 43 -2.10 -19.67 4.02
CA ALA A 43 -3.48 -19.21 3.84
C ALA A 43 -4.53 -20.29 4.19
N GLU A 44 -4.16 -21.58 4.14
CA GLU A 44 -5.02 -22.68 4.62
C GLU A 44 -5.19 -22.69 6.16
N ARG A 45 -4.38 -21.95 6.91
CA ARG A 45 -4.30 -22.02 8.37
C ARG A 45 -4.64 -20.75 9.09
N ILE A 46 -4.34 -19.61 8.48
CA ILE A 46 -4.54 -18.28 9.04
C ILE A 46 -4.97 -17.32 7.92
N HIS A 47 -5.46 -16.14 8.30
CA HIS A 47 -5.71 -15.09 7.33
C HIS A 47 -4.38 -14.56 6.76
N VAL A 48 -4.26 -14.51 5.44
CA VAL A 48 -3.08 -13.94 4.77
C VAL A 48 -3.54 -12.83 3.85
N PHE A 49 -2.88 -11.69 3.90
CA PHE A 49 -3.16 -10.57 3.02
C PHE A 49 -1.91 -9.78 2.68
N ILE A 50 -1.94 -9.14 1.52
CA ILE A 50 -0.90 -8.23 1.05
C ILE A 50 -1.06 -6.88 1.75
N ALA A 51 0.05 -6.22 2.09
CA ALA A 51 0.10 -4.86 2.62
C ALA A 51 1.23 -4.09 1.93
N THR A 52 0.89 -3.31 0.90
CA THR A 52 1.89 -2.69 0.02
C THR A 52 1.59 -1.22 -0.27
N GLY A 53 2.61 -0.49 -0.78
CA GLY A 53 2.47 0.82 -1.39
C GLY A 53 1.90 0.79 -2.82
N ARG A 54 1.87 -0.38 -3.46
CA ARG A 54 1.41 -0.52 -4.85
C ARG A 54 -0.09 -0.23 -4.99
N GLU A 55 -0.48 0.04 -6.22
CA GLU A 55 -1.86 0.36 -6.63
C GLU A 55 -2.78 -0.88 -6.64
N PRO A 56 -4.10 -0.67 -6.68
CA PRO A 56 -5.10 -1.74 -6.66
C PRO A 56 -4.91 -2.83 -7.73
N ALA A 57 -4.58 -2.45 -8.97
CA ALA A 57 -4.41 -3.39 -10.08
C ALA A 57 -3.31 -4.42 -9.82
N ASP A 58 -2.16 -3.95 -9.32
CA ASP A 58 -1.04 -4.82 -8.93
C ASP A 58 -1.42 -5.76 -7.80
N VAL A 59 -2.08 -5.22 -6.76
CA VAL A 59 -2.48 -6.02 -5.60
C VAL A 59 -3.47 -7.11 -5.99
N LEU A 60 -4.45 -6.79 -6.84
CA LEU A 60 -5.42 -7.78 -7.35
C LEU A 60 -4.72 -8.87 -8.17
N ARG A 61 -3.74 -8.52 -9.00
CA ARG A 61 -2.96 -9.49 -9.78
C ARG A 61 -2.28 -10.52 -8.87
N TYR A 62 -1.52 -10.05 -7.86
CA TYR A 62 -0.80 -10.95 -6.94
C TYR A 62 -1.73 -11.70 -5.99
N ALA A 63 -2.81 -11.08 -5.51
CA ALA A 63 -3.79 -11.76 -4.69
C ALA A 63 -4.47 -12.90 -5.44
N ASN A 64 -4.81 -12.69 -6.72
CA ASN A 64 -5.37 -13.73 -7.58
C ASN A 64 -4.36 -14.86 -7.86
N GLU A 65 -3.11 -14.52 -8.17
CA GLU A 65 -2.03 -15.50 -8.37
C GLU A 65 -1.83 -16.39 -7.15
N LEU A 66 -1.89 -15.81 -5.95
CA LEU A 66 -1.75 -16.51 -4.67
C LEU A 66 -3.04 -17.17 -4.16
N GLY A 67 -4.17 -16.96 -4.83
CA GLY A 67 -5.49 -17.46 -4.39
C GLY A 67 -5.98 -16.84 -3.07
N LEU A 68 -5.55 -15.62 -2.73
CA LEU A 68 -5.96 -14.93 -1.50
C LEU A 68 -7.38 -14.37 -1.65
N THR A 69 -8.21 -14.64 -0.65
CA THR A 69 -9.62 -14.18 -0.61
C THR A 69 -9.91 -13.20 0.53
N THR A 70 -8.95 -12.98 1.42
CA THR A 70 -9.04 -11.98 2.49
C THR A 70 -8.95 -10.56 1.92
N PRO A 71 -9.46 -9.53 2.63
CA PRO A 71 -9.24 -8.14 2.22
C PRO A 71 -7.75 -7.82 2.08
N GLN A 72 -7.38 -7.14 0.99
CA GLN A 72 -5.99 -6.78 0.65
C GLN A 72 -5.75 -5.30 0.89
N LEU A 73 -4.56 -4.92 1.36
CA LEU A 73 -4.18 -3.54 1.64
C LEU A 73 -3.24 -2.99 0.56
N CYS A 74 -3.63 -1.91 -0.08
CA CYS A 74 -2.85 -1.21 -1.10
C CYS A 74 -2.72 0.29 -0.82
N ASP A 75 -2.13 1.04 -1.75
CA ASP A 75 -1.95 2.50 -1.65
C ASP A 75 -1.33 2.96 -0.33
N GLY A 76 -0.33 2.20 0.19
CA GLY A 76 0.36 2.54 1.43
C GLY A 76 -0.50 2.45 2.69
N GLY A 77 -1.65 1.81 2.63
CA GLY A 77 -2.62 1.72 3.72
C GLY A 77 -3.90 2.54 3.48
N ALA A 78 -3.96 3.30 2.39
CA ALA A 78 -5.08 4.19 2.12
C ALA A 78 -6.27 3.51 1.42
N ASN A 79 -6.12 2.24 1.02
CA ASN A 79 -7.17 1.52 0.31
C ASN A 79 -7.19 0.03 0.69
N ILE A 80 -8.38 -0.52 0.91
CA ILE A 80 -8.61 -1.94 1.19
C ILE A 80 -9.52 -2.50 0.10
N LEU A 81 -9.07 -3.59 -0.52
CA LEU A 81 -9.73 -4.26 -1.62
C LEU A 81 -10.36 -5.59 -1.19
N ASP A 82 -11.52 -5.90 -1.72
CA ASP A 82 -12.02 -7.26 -1.80
C ASP A 82 -11.45 -7.90 -3.09
N PRO A 83 -10.52 -8.86 -3.00
CA PRO A 83 -9.90 -9.45 -4.19
C PRO A 83 -10.85 -10.35 -4.98
N VAL A 84 -11.93 -10.85 -4.35
CA VAL A 84 -12.92 -11.71 -5.01
C VAL A 84 -13.86 -10.89 -5.89
N GLN A 85 -14.27 -9.72 -5.40
CA GLN A 85 -15.15 -8.81 -6.16
C GLN A 85 -14.35 -7.82 -7.02
N GLY A 86 -13.06 -7.63 -6.76
CA GLY A 86 -12.20 -6.68 -7.47
C GLY A 86 -12.55 -5.22 -7.18
N VAL A 87 -13.12 -4.92 -6.00
CA VAL A 87 -13.57 -3.57 -5.64
C VAL A 87 -12.94 -3.09 -4.33
N SER A 88 -12.82 -1.78 -4.20
CA SER A 88 -12.45 -1.14 -2.93
C SER A 88 -13.61 -1.26 -1.93
N THR A 89 -13.33 -1.77 -0.74
CA THR A 89 -14.28 -1.85 0.38
C THR A 89 -14.10 -0.74 1.39
N TRP A 90 -12.95 -0.10 1.39
CA TRP A 90 -12.64 1.07 2.17
C TRP A 90 -11.51 1.86 1.53
N ALA A 91 -11.64 3.18 1.51
CA ALA A 91 -10.59 4.09 1.08
C ALA A 91 -10.55 5.34 1.98
N ALA A 92 -9.38 5.95 2.05
CA ALA A 92 -9.15 7.22 2.73
C ALA A 92 -8.64 8.26 1.71
N PRO A 93 -9.52 9.05 1.10
CA PRO A 93 -9.11 10.08 0.16
C PRO A 93 -8.17 11.10 0.80
N LEU A 94 -7.17 11.55 0.02
CA LEU A 94 -6.20 12.58 0.41
C LEU A 94 -6.88 13.93 0.70
N GLY A 95 -8.07 14.11 0.15
CA GLY A 95 -8.85 15.34 0.20
C GLY A 95 -8.54 16.28 -0.97
N PRO A 96 -9.55 16.95 -1.52
CA PRO A 96 -9.44 17.66 -2.80
C PRO A 96 -8.40 18.77 -2.80
N VAL A 97 -8.29 19.55 -1.74
CA VAL A 97 -7.29 20.64 -1.63
C VAL A 97 -5.86 20.10 -1.64
N ASN A 98 -5.61 18.99 -0.93
CA ASN A 98 -4.30 18.35 -0.89
C ASN A 98 -3.96 17.69 -2.23
N ALA A 99 -4.92 16.96 -2.81
CA ALA A 99 -4.77 16.29 -4.09
C ALA A 99 -4.42 17.28 -5.22
N GLU A 100 -5.20 18.37 -5.33
CA GLU A 100 -4.96 19.44 -6.30
C GLU A 100 -3.59 20.09 -6.11
N ALA A 101 -3.20 20.39 -4.87
CA ALA A 101 -1.90 21.02 -4.58
C ALA A 101 -0.73 20.11 -5.01
N VAL A 102 -0.80 18.80 -4.70
CA VAL A 102 0.25 17.83 -5.09
C VAL A 102 0.31 17.69 -6.60
N VAL A 103 -0.80 17.40 -7.27
CA VAL A 103 -0.84 17.19 -8.72
C VAL A 103 -0.41 18.45 -9.49
N THR A 104 -0.82 19.64 -9.04
CA THR A 104 -0.38 20.90 -9.63
C THR A 104 1.13 21.09 -9.52
N ARG A 105 1.69 20.78 -8.32
CA ARG A 105 3.14 20.86 -8.11
C ARG A 105 3.91 19.89 -8.98
N LEU A 106 3.44 18.65 -9.15
CA LEU A 106 4.07 17.67 -10.02
C LEU A 106 3.99 18.08 -11.49
N ARG A 107 2.88 18.71 -11.92
CA ARG A 107 2.75 19.29 -13.26
C ARG A 107 3.80 20.38 -13.50
N GLU A 108 3.99 21.29 -12.54
CA GLU A 108 5.00 22.36 -12.64
C GLU A 108 6.43 21.81 -12.74
N MET A 109 6.69 20.69 -12.06
CA MET A 109 8.00 20.00 -12.10
C MET A 109 8.19 19.16 -13.36
N GLY A 110 7.13 18.86 -14.10
CA GLY A 110 7.18 17.90 -15.22
C GLY A 110 7.45 16.46 -14.75
N SER A 111 7.13 16.12 -13.51
CA SER A 111 7.41 14.81 -12.93
C SER A 111 6.42 13.76 -13.38
N ALA A 112 6.90 12.53 -13.62
CA ALA A 112 6.04 11.36 -13.73
C ALA A 112 5.30 11.12 -12.40
N PHE A 113 4.05 10.67 -12.49
CA PHE A 113 3.24 10.36 -11.30
C PHE A 113 2.22 9.28 -11.58
N VAL A 114 1.71 8.68 -10.51
CA VAL A 114 0.52 7.85 -10.48
C VAL A 114 -0.41 8.40 -9.40
N ALA A 115 -1.68 8.60 -9.74
CA ALA A 115 -2.73 9.00 -8.82
C ALA A 115 -3.83 7.93 -8.78
N THR A 116 -4.13 7.42 -7.60
CA THR A 116 -5.18 6.41 -7.40
C THR A 116 -6.48 7.09 -7.00
N HIS A 117 -7.58 6.67 -7.60
CA HIS A 117 -8.94 7.12 -7.30
C HIS A 117 -9.92 5.93 -7.27
N ALA A 118 -11.17 6.15 -6.92
CA ALA A 118 -12.14 5.08 -6.71
C ALA A 118 -12.37 4.17 -7.93
N SER A 119 -12.20 4.69 -9.15
CA SER A 119 -12.44 3.96 -10.39
C SER A 119 -11.16 3.51 -11.12
N GLY A 120 -9.97 3.73 -10.54
CA GLY A 120 -8.71 3.29 -11.16
C GLY A 120 -7.52 4.18 -10.83
N THR A 121 -6.61 4.31 -11.78
CA THR A 121 -5.40 5.13 -11.67
C THR A 121 -5.25 6.08 -12.85
N ALA A 122 -4.71 7.27 -12.60
CA ALA A 122 -4.32 8.25 -13.60
C ALA A 122 -2.79 8.41 -13.57
N SER A 123 -2.14 8.43 -14.73
CA SER A 123 -0.71 8.69 -14.90
C SER A 123 -0.40 9.92 -15.73
N THR A 124 -1.43 10.58 -16.26
CA THR A 124 -1.33 11.88 -16.92
C THR A 124 -2.25 12.90 -16.25
N PHE A 125 -1.95 14.17 -16.40
CA PHE A 125 -2.74 15.24 -15.78
C PHE A 125 -4.16 15.32 -16.34
N ASP A 126 -4.34 14.96 -17.62
CA ASP A 126 -5.62 15.01 -18.30
C ASP A 126 -6.54 13.82 -17.91
N ASP A 127 -5.95 12.75 -17.38
CA ASP A 127 -6.68 11.57 -16.92
C ASP A 127 -7.13 11.67 -15.46
N VAL A 128 -6.74 12.71 -14.72
CA VAL A 128 -7.23 12.94 -13.34
C VAL A 128 -8.71 13.35 -13.39
N PRO A 129 -9.63 12.46 -12.95
CA PRO A 129 -11.07 12.68 -13.19
C PRO A 129 -11.65 13.78 -12.31
N ASP A 130 -11.17 13.86 -11.10
CA ASP A 130 -11.51 14.85 -10.06
C ASP A 130 -10.43 14.84 -8.97
N TRP A 131 -10.66 15.59 -7.90
CA TRP A 131 -9.71 15.68 -6.78
C TRP A 131 -10.00 14.71 -5.64
N ASP A 132 -10.87 13.73 -5.82
CA ASP A 132 -11.11 12.66 -4.83
C ASP A 132 -10.09 11.52 -4.97
N LEU A 133 -8.81 11.91 -4.93
CA LEU A 133 -7.68 11.00 -5.04
C LEU A 133 -7.39 10.33 -3.69
N ILE A 134 -7.14 9.03 -3.72
CA ILE A 134 -6.78 8.24 -2.54
C ILE A 134 -5.29 8.42 -2.22
N ARG A 135 -4.43 8.30 -3.24
CA ARG A 135 -2.99 8.48 -3.17
C ARG A 135 -2.48 9.18 -4.42
N VAL A 136 -1.43 9.97 -4.27
CA VAL A 136 -0.61 10.45 -5.38
C VAL A 136 0.83 10.03 -5.11
N SER A 137 1.52 9.48 -6.12
CA SER A 137 2.94 9.12 -6.07
C SER A 137 3.69 9.86 -7.16
N ALA A 138 4.63 10.71 -6.79
CA ALA A 138 5.65 11.22 -7.70
C ALA A 138 6.68 10.10 -7.95
N LEU A 139 7.09 9.89 -9.19
CA LEU A 139 7.94 8.78 -9.60
C LEU A 139 9.22 9.28 -10.26
N ASP A 140 10.23 8.42 -10.29
CA ASP A 140 11.47 8.58 -11.06
C ASP A 140 12.26 9.86 -10.70
N LEU A 141 12.23 10.26 -9.44
CA LEU A 141 12.93 11.43 -8.95
C LEU A 141 14.37 11.07 -8.56
N ASP A 142 15.31 12.00 -8.79
CA ASP A 142 16.59 11.96 -8.09
C ASP A 142 16.40 12.21 -6.58
N GLU A 143 17.43 11.88 -5.78
CA GLU A 143 17.33 11.94 -4.33
C GLU A 143 17.08 13.36 -3.81
N ASP A 144 17.78 14.35 -4.35
CA ASP A 144 17.68 15.76 -3.91
C ASP A 144 16.28 16.32 -4.22
N THR A 145 15.76 16.03 -5.40
CA THR A 145 14.40 16.42 -5.81
C THR A 145 13.34 15.75 -4.95
N ALA A 146 13.49 14.45 -4.65
CA ALA A 146 12.59 13.73 -3.77
C ALA A 146 12.62 14.28 -2.33
N ASP A 147 13.79 14.64 -1.80
CA ASP A 147 13.94 15.24 -0.48
C ASP A 147 13.32 16.63 -0.40
N ALA A 148 13.53 17.47 -1.43
CA ALA A 148 12.93 18.78 -1.52
C ALA A 148 11.40 18.71 -1.55
N LEU A 149 10.84 17.86 -2.41
CA LEU A 149 9.42 17.65 -2.55
C LEU A 149 8.80 17.10 -1.26
N ALA A 150 9.40 16.08 -0.66
CA ALA A 150 8.92 15.52 0.60
C ALA A 150 8.97 16.55 1.74
N THR A 151 10.02 17.37 1.81
CA THR A 151 10.16 18.43 2.82
C THR A 151 9.12 19.53 2.65
N GLU A 152 8.81 19.91 1.41
CA GLU A 152 7.79 20.89 1.09
C GLU A 152 6.43 20.46 1.66
N PHE A 153 6.00 19.23 1.35
CA PHE A 153 4.67 18.75 1.72
C PHE A 153 4.55 18.20 3.15
N ARG A 154 5.63 17.76 3.80
CA ARG A 154 5.62 17.37 5.23
C ARG A 154 5.23 18.50 6.18
N ARG A 155 5.25 19.74 5.74
CA ARG A 155 4.75 20.89 6.49
C ARG A 155 3.23 20.90 6.63
N ASN A 156 2.54 20.24 5.72
CA ASN A 156 1.09 20.07 5.78
C ASN A 156 0.72 18.89 6.69
N LYS A 157 0.17 19.20 7.87
CA LYS A 157 -0.19 18.19 8.88
C LYS A 157 -1.37 17.30 8.48
N ASN A 158 -2.06 17.63 7.39
CA ASN A 158 -3.17 16.82 6.87
C ASN A 158 -2.71 15.77 5.87
N MET A 159 -1.42 15.68 5.59
CA MET A 159 -0.83 14.69 4.68
C MET A 159 0.21 13.83 5.40
N TYR A 160 0.28 12.58 5.00
CA TYR A 160 1.38 11.68 5.29
C TYR A 160 2.24 11.55 4.04
N VAL A 161 3.55 11.81 4.17
CA VAL A 161 4.49 11.88 3.04
C VAL A 161 5.64 10.92 3.26
N ILE A 162 5.75 9.93 2.40
CA ILE A 162 6.81 8.91 2.43
C ILE A 162 7.72 9.07 1.21
N LYS A 163 9.04 8.93 1.41
CA LYS A 163 10.04 8.76 0.36
C LYS A 163 10.49 7.30 0.34
N ALA A 164 10.51 6.69 -0.83
CA ALA A 164 10.93 5.30 -1.01
C ALA A 164 11.77 5.14 -2.29
N VAL A 165 12.70 4.17 -2.27
CA VAL A 165 13.46 3.82 -3.48
C VAL A 165 12.61 2.92 -4.38
N LEU A 166 12.59 3.23 -5.67
CA LEU A 166 11.91 2.42 -6.69
C LEU A 166 12.79 1.21 -7.05
N PRO A 167 12.27 -0.02 -6.91
CA PRO A 167 13.09 -1.23 -7.08
C PRO A 167 13.55 -1.47 -8.53
N TYR A 168 12.85 -0.89 -9.51
CA TYR A 168 13.11 -1.15 -10.92
C TYR A 168 14.22 -0.27 -11.53
N ASN A 169 14.53 0.89 -10.95
CA ASN A 169 15.55 1.82 -11.52
C ASN A 169 16.46 2.47 -10.46
N GLY A 170 16.20 2.27 -9.17
CA GLY A 170 16.97 2.85 -8.08
C GLY A 170 16.72 4.34 -7.85
N LEU A 171 15.79 4.97 -8.58
CA LEU A 171 15.33 6.32 -8.35
C LEU A 171 14.33 6.36 -7.18
N TRP A 172 13.81 7.54 -6.88
CA TRP A 172 12.95 7.76 -5.73
C TRP A 172 11.50 8.02 -6.12
N ALA A 173 10.60 7.52 -5.28
CA ALA A 173 9.21 7.93 -5.25
C ALA A 173 8.93 8.78 -4.00
N VAL A 174 7.95 9.68 -4.12
CA VAL A 174 7.35 10.38 -2.98
C VAL A 174 5.85 10.15 -3.01
N ASP A 175 5.36 9.44 -1.99
CA ASP A 175 3.95 9.10 -1.84
C ASP A 175 3.25 10.08 -0.92
N PHE A 176 2.04 10.47 -1.31
CA PHE A 176 1.17 11.38 -0.57
C PHE A 176 -0.16 10.69 -0.27
N THR A 177 -0.47 10.53 1.01
CA THR A 177 -1.74 9.98 1.52
C THR A 177 -2.30 10.87 2.62
N LEU A 178 -3.52 10.60 3.07
CA LEU A 178 -4.14 11.30 4.19
C LEU A 178 -3.33 11.11 5.48
N ALA A 179 -3.18 12.15 6.29
CA ALA A 179 -2.51 12.06 7.58
C ALA A 179 -3.14 11.01 8.50
N GLY A 180 -2.29 10.22 9.18
CA GLY A 180 -2.72 9.11 10.02
C GLY A 180 -3.11 7.85 9.27
N VAL A 181 -2.93 7.84 7.94
CA VAL A 181 -3.14 6.68 7.08
C VAL A 181 -1.79 6.16 6.61
N ASP A 182 -1.44 4.97 7.05
CA ASP A 182 -0.22 4.26 6.73
C ASP A 182 -0.45 2.74 6.72
N LYS A 183 0.56 1.96 6.36
CA LYS A 183 0.46 0.50 6.38
C LYS A 183 0.03 -0.06 7.74
N ALA A 184 0.50 0.52 8.85
CA ALA A 184 0.19 0.01 10.19
C ALA A 184 -1.28 0.23 10.54
N SER A 185 -1.82 1.42 10.31
CA SER A 185 -3.24 1.74 10.51
C SER A 185 -4.15 0.93 9.59
N GLY A 186 -3.72 0.71 8.33
CA GLY A 186 -4.42 -0.15 7.36
C GLY A 186 -4.45 -1.62 7.80
N ILE A 187 -3.32 -2.19 8.25
CA ILE A 187 -3.24 -3.55 8.80
C ILE A 187 -4.17 -3.72 9.99
N ALA A 188 -4.18 -2.74 10.92
CA ALA A 188 -5.09 -2.78 12.06
C ALA A 188 -6.57 -2.81 11.63
N ARG A 189 -6.93 -2.05 10.59
CA ARG A 189 -8.29 -2.03 10.03
C ARG A 189 -8.66 -3.36 9.37
N VAL A 190 -7.75 -3.96 8.60
CA VAL A 190 -7.95 -5.32 8.04
C VAL A 190 -8.14 -6.33 9.16
N GLY A 191 -7.31 -6.29 10.21
CA GLY A 191 -7.45 -7.14 11.39
C GLY A 191 -8.82 -7.01 12.05
N GLN A 192 -9.33 -5.78 12.23
CA GLN A 192 -10.69 -5.54 12.75
C GLN A 192 -11.77 -6.16 11.86
N THR A 193 -11.63 -6.05 10.53
CA THR A 193 -12.57 -6.67 9.58
C THR A 193 -12.55 -8.19 9.67
N LEU A 194 -11.39 -8.78 9.92
CA LEU A 194 -11.20 -10.22 10.08
C LEU A 194 -11.55 -10.73 11.49
N GLY A 195 -11.77 -9.84 12.46
CA GLY A 195 -12.06 -10.19 13.84
C GLY A 195 -10.85 -10.70 14.64
N VAL A 196 -9.65 -10.22 14.28
CA VAL A 196 -8.36 -10.62 14.88
C VAL A 196 -7.59 -9.44 15.44
#